data_c01089881ef60026c9736d2690a22468
#
_entry.id   c01089881ef60026c9736d2690a22468
#
_cell.length_a   1.000
_cell.length_b   1.000
_cell.length_c   1.000
_cell.angle_alpha   90.00
_cell.angle_beta   90.00
_cell.angle_gamma   90.00
#
_symmetry.space_group_name_H-M   'P 1'
#
loop_
_entity.id
_entity.type
_entity.pdbx_description
1 polymer ?
#
loop_
_entity_poly.entity_id
_entity_poly.type
_entity_poly.pdbx_seq_one_letter_code
_entity_poly.pdbx_strand_id
1 'polypeptide(L)'
;MKFIKCLLVLGLFAVNVSAMDYSVSDFGARGDGKTVNTRAIQRVIDLCAEKGGKVIIPQGEFVTGTLFLKSNVTLRLERGAHLLGSTNLADYPKKTVGFRFWGDTWTYQSLIIAHDIENVTIEGDGTIDGRGGSFPVQSKKKPDKYRDRPYLLWFANSRNINITGIELRNSAMWMQSYIRCDQLKIDGVRIFNHSNLNNDMMDIDGCRDVIITRVTGDSDDDGITFKSTCDRMSENIIVSDCLLSSHCNALKFGTETTAGFKNVAISNCVIRRSSASTVNSGAAEGISGISLEIVDGGTMENITIQNVAIDGQRVPLFLRLGNRARKHYAEAPTPSVGAMKNILISNITAVATAPIGCSVMGIPEGKIEGLTICNSRFVCTGGESEELADKKDLEALEELGIN
;
A
#
# COMPACT_ATOMS: atom_id res chain seq x y z
N MET A 1 9.52 52.88 -58.04
CA MET A 1 9.17 52.92 -56.60
C MET A 1 9.07 51.47 -56.10
N LYS A 2 10.11 51.01 -55.40
CA LYS A 2 10.14 49.68 -54.80
C LYS A 2 9.78 49.85 -53.32
N PHE A 3 8.64 49.26 -52.86
CA PHE A 3 8.25 49.21 -51.48
C PHE A 3 8.98 48.06 -50.81
N ILE A 4 9.86 48.34 -49.83
CA ILE A 4 10.49 47.41 -48.94
C ILE A 4 9.48 47.17 -47.77
N LYS A 5 8.93 45.96 -47.70
CA LYS A 5 8.17 45.54 -46.53
C LYS A 5 9.15 45.08 -45.44
N CYS A 6 9.28 45.86 -44.40
CA CYS A 6 9.98 45.44 -43.14
C CYS A 6 9.11 44.46 -42.38
N LEU A 7 9.56 43.20 -42.25
CA LEU A 7 8.93 42.18 -41.41
C LEU A 7 9.51 42.34 -40.01
N LEU A 8 8.71 42.81 -39.06
CA LEU A 8 9.05 42.83 -37.64
C LEU A 8 8.85 41.41 -37.09
N VAL A 9 9.94 40.69 -36.83
CA VAL A 9 9.89 39.42 -36.09
C VAL A 9 9.90 39.73 -34.59
N LEU A 10 8.74 39.70 -33.94
CA LEU A 10 8.65 39.67 -32.47
C LEU A 10 9.13 38.31 -31.98
N GLY A 11 10.35 38.25 -31.49
CA GLY A 11 10.83 37.08 -30.73
C GLY A 11 10.13 37.01 -29.37
N LEU A 12 9.23 36.06 -29.19
CA LEU A 12 8.75 35.65 -27.85
C LEU A 12 9.91 34.99 -27.10
N PHE A 13 10.58 35.76 -26.26
CA PHE A 13 11.45 35.18 -25.24
C PHE A 13 10.55 34.49 -24.18
N ALA A 14 10.42 33.19 -24.27
CA ALA A 14 9.93 32.41 -23.16
C ALA A 14 10.94 32.54 -22.01
N VAL A 15 10.64 33.37 -21.03
CA VAL A 15 11.40 33.42 -19.78
C VAL A 15 11.10 32.10 -19.08
N ASN A 16 12.05 31.17 -19.15
CA ASN A 16 12.02 30.00 -18.27
C ASN A 16 12.21 30.49 -16.83
N VAL A 17 11.12 30.80 -16.16
CA VAL A 17 11.14 30.98 -14.71
C VAL A 17 11.37 29.59 -14.14
N SER A 18 12.61 29.28 -13.78
CA SER A 18 12.91 28.09 -12.98
C SER A 18 12.12 28.22 -11.69
N ALA A 19 11.21 27.29 -11.44
CA ALA A 19 10.47 27.27 -10.19
C ALA A 19 11.46 27.16 -9.04
N MET A 20 11.36 28.05 -8.06
CA MET A 20 12.28 28.11 -6.91
C MET A 20 11.88 27.04 -5.89
N ASP A 21 12.87 26.29 -5.39
CA ASP A 21 12.66 25.37 -4.27
C ASP A 21 12.59 26.15 -2.96
N TYR A 22 11.67 25.77 -2.08
CA TYR A 22 11.42 26.46 -0.81
C TYR A 22 11.72 25.55 0.37
N SER A 23 12.73 25.92 1.18
CA SER A 23 13.02 25.22 2.42
C SER A 23 12.01 25.59 3.50
N VAL A 24 11.44 24.59 4.18
CA VAL A 24 10.48 24.84 5.27
C VAL A 24 11.10 25.65 6.42
N SER A 25 12.41 25.59 6.61
CA SER A 25 13.14 26.36 7.61
C SER A 25 13.07 27.86 7.38
N ASP A 26 13.03 28.30 6.12
CA ASP A 26 12.90 29.72 5.75
C ASP A 26 11.50 30.27 6.08
N PHE A 27 10.55 29.37 6.33
CA PHE A 27 9.17 29.70 6.72
C PHE A 27 8.89 29.43 8.20
N GLY A 28 9.95 29.26 8.98
CA GLY A 28 9.89 29.15 10.44
C GLY A 28 9.76 27.73 10.99
N ALA A 29 9.88 26.69 10.16
CA ALA A 29 9.96 25.33 10.66
C ALA A 29 11.30 25.09 11.37
N ARG A 30 11.26 24.31 12.45
CA ARG A 30 12.43 23.98 13.28
C ARG A 30 12.65 22.48 13.30
N GLY A 31 13.84 22.05 12.90
CA GLY A 31 14.26 20.65 12.92
C GLY A 31 14.81 20.18 14.26
N ASP A 32 14.13 20.49 15.37
CA ASP A 32 14.59 20.27 16.75
C ASP A 32 13.94 19.04 17.43
N GLY A 33 13.13 18.26 16.72
CA GLY A 33 12.43 17.09 17.23
C GLY A 33 11.30 17.37 18.22
N LYS A 34 10.97 18.63 18.47
CA LYS A 34 10.00 19.06 19.51
C LYS A 34 8.94 20.01 18.98
N THR A 35 9.34 21.01 18.23
CA THR A 35 8.42 22.04 17.69
C THR A 35 7.48 21.42 16.66
N VAL A 36 6.17 21.60 16.86
CA VAL A 36 5.16 21.18 15.87
C VAL A 36 5.14 22.18 14.72
N ASN A 37 5.55 21.74 13.54
CA ASN A 37 5.80 22.58 12.37
C ASN A 37 4.66 22.56 11.35
N THR A 38 3.51 21.96 11.65
CA THR A 38 2.41 21.70 10.68
C THR A 38 2.07 22.95 9.88
N ARG A 39 1.90 24.11 10.54
CA ARG A 39 1.53 25.36 9.86
C ARG A 39 2.63 25.91 8.96
N ALA A 40 3.90 25.80 9.39
CA ALA A 40 5.03 26.27 8.61
C ALA A 40 5.20 25.42 7.34
N ILE A 41 5.15 24.09 7.47
CA ILE A 41 5.27 23.16 6.33
C ILE A 41 4.07 23.32 5.38
N GLN A 42 2.84 23.40 5.91
CA GLN A 42 1.64 23.58 5.10
C GLN A 42 1.69 24.86 4.27
N ARG A 43 2.18 25.96 4.85
CA ARG A 43 2.36 27.23 4.11
C ARG A 43 3.28 27.05 2.89
N VAL A 44 4.35 26.27 3.02
CA VAL A 44 5.27 26.02 1.89
C VAL A 44 4.58 25.14 0.83
N ILE A 45 3.82 24.13 1.25
CA ILE A 45 3.02 23.32 0.33
C ILE A 45 2.04 24.21 -0.45
N ASP A 46 1.34 25.09 0.23
CA ASP A 46 0.38 26.01 -0.37
C ASP A 46 1.07 26.96 -1.37
N LEU A 47 2.22 27.49 -1.01
CA LEU A 47 3.03 28.35 -1.88
C LEU A 47 3.51 27.62 -3.14
N CYS A 48 4.04 26.39 -3.00
CA CYS A 48 4.46 25.58 -4.14
C CYS A 48 3.30 25.23 -5.07
N ALA A 49 2.11 25.00 -4.54
CA ALA A 49 0.93 24.73 -5.37
C ALA A 49 0.54 25.95 -6.24
N GLU A 50 0.78 27.17 -5.77
CA GLU A 50 0.48 28.40 -6.49
C GLU A 50 1.60 28.82 -7.46
N LYS A 51 2.85 28.66 -7.08
CA LYS A 51 4.02 29.22 -7.79
C LYS A 51 4.91 28.20 -8.46
N GLY A 52 4.68 26.91 -8.21
CA GLY A 52 5.61 25.85 -8.59
C GLY A 52 6.79 25.75 -7.62
N GLY A 53 7.74 24.84 -7.90
CA GLY A 53 8.88 24.54 -7.07
C GLY A 53 8.67 23.33 -6.18
N LYS A 54 9.64 23.08 -5.29
CA LYS A 54 9.59 21.96 -4.34
C LYS A 54 9.54 22.44 -2.91
N VAL A 55 8.81 21.70 -2.09
CA VAL A 55 8.85 21.82 -0.63
C VAL A 55 10.04 21.03 -0.14
N ILE A 56 11.05 21.68 0.39
CA ILE A 56 12.27 21.04 0.89
C ILE A 56 12.21 20.90 2.41
N ILE A 57 12.27 19.65 2.88
CA ILE A 57 12.52 19.32 4.28
C ILE A 57 14.02 19.07 4.40
N PRO A 58 14.80 20.01 4.98
CA PRO A 58 16.25 19.84 5.12
C PRO A 58 16.61 18.86 6.23
N GLN A 59 17.91 18.59 6.41
CA GLN A 59 18.40 17.78 7.53
C GLN A 59 17.87 18.30 8.87
N GLY A 60 17.40 17.40 9.75
CA GLY A 60 16.84 17.70 11.06
C GLY A 60 15.58 16.89 11.36
N GLU A 61 15.01 17.08 12.54
CA GLU A 61 13.83 16.37 13.03
C GLU A 61 12.62 17.32 13.07
N PHE A 62 11.72 17.21 12.11
CA PHE A 62 10.56 18.09 11.97
C PHE A 62 9.27 17.38 12.42
N VAL A 63 8.77 17.73 13.61
CA VAL A 63 7.50 17.20 14.10
C VAL A 63 6.34 17.89 13.37
N THR A 64 5.35 17.12 12.92
CA THR A 64 4.16 17.66 12.26
C THR A 64 2.91 16.84 12.57
N GLY A 65 1.75 17.48 12.59
CA GLY A 65 0.47 16.83 12.40
C GLY A 65 0.17 16.63 10.93
N THR A 66 -1.12 16.49 10.57
CA THR A 66 -1.54 16.25 9.19
C THR A 66 -1.09 17.34 8.22
N LEU A 67 -0.46 16.91 7.14
CA LEU A 67 -0.14 17.73 5.97
C LEU A 67 -1.08 17.38 4.81
N PHE A 68 -1.68 18.39 4.20
CA PHE A 68 -2.52 18.25 3.03
C PHE A 68 -1.72 18.61 1.78
N LEU A 69 -1.39 17.60 0.97
CA LEU A 69 -0.74 17.83 -0.31
C LEU A 69 -1.71 18.47 -1.30
N LYS A 70 -1.16 19.15 -2.28
CA LYS A 70 -1.91 19.82 -3.36
C LYS A 70 -1.38 19.38 -4.71
N SER A 71 -2.19 19.60 -5.76
CA SER A 71 -1.77 19.31 -7.13
C SER A 71 -0.49 20.06 -7.50
N ASN A 72 0.34 19.41 -8.32
CA ASN A 72 1.62 19.95 -8.84
C ASN A 72 2.68 20.23 -7.75
N VAL A 73 2.62 19.55 -6.61
CA VAL A 73 3.58 19.72 -5.51
C VAL A 73 4.54 18.54 -5.42
N THR A 74 5.81 18.85 -5.27
CA THR A 74 6.85 17.90 -4.87
C THR A 74 7.26 18.17 -3.42
N LEU A 75 7.09 17.17 -2.57
CA LEU A 75 7.65 17.15 -1.20
C LEU A 75 8.97 16.36 -1.23
N ARG A 76 10.07 17.06 -1.01
CA ARG A 76 11.41 16.47 -1.01
C ARG A 76 11.99 16.46 0.40
N LEU A 77 12.39 15.26 0.85
CA LEU A 77 13.11 15.08 2.11
C LEU A 77 14.59 14.87 1.80
N GLU A 78 15.43 15.76 2.26
CA GLU A 78 16.87 15.63 2.08
C GLU A 78 17.46 14.52 2.97
N ARG A 79 18.68 14.10 2.67
CA ARG A 79 19.38 13.12 3.49
C ARG A 79 19.53 13.62 4.92
N GLY A 80 19.13 12.81 5.91
CA GLY A 80 19.10 13.18 7.32
C GLY A 80 17.89 14.05 7.72
N ALA A 81 16.94 14.28 6.82
CA ALA A 81 15.64 14.83 7.16
C ALA A 81 14.76 13.74 7.79
N HIS A 82 14.16 14.02 8.93
CA HIS A 82 13.18 13.20 9.60
C HIS A 82 11.88 13.98 9.77
N LEU A 83 10.85 13.60 9.03
CA LEU A 83 9.50 14.13 9.23
C LEU A 83 8.77 13.22 10.22
N LEU A 84 8.58 13.71 11.44
CA LEU A 84 8.05 12.95 12.56
C LEU A 84 6.57 13.28 12.79
N GLY A 85 5.71 12.29 12.80
CA GLY A 85 4.30 12.48 13.17
C GLY A 85 4.15 12.98 14.61
N SER A 86 3.24 13.92 14.85
CA SER A 86 2.85 14.30 16.21
C SER A 86 2.28 13.08 16.95
N THR A 87 2.56 12.97 18.25
CA THR A 87 1.97 11.94 19.10
C THR A 87 0.63 12.37 19.72
N ASN A 88 0.20 13.60 19.41
CA ASN A 88 -1.09 14.12 19.85
C ASN A 88 -2.15 13.91 18.77
N LEU A 89 -3.16 13.09 19.05
CA LEU A 89 -4.24 12.79 18.10
C LEU A 89 -5.00 14.04 17.61
N ALA A 90 -5.06 15.10 18.40
CA ALA A 90 -5.71 16.35 18.02
C ALA A 90 -5.06 17.04 16.81
N ASP A 91 -3.79 16.69 16.49
CA ASP A 91 -3.08 17.20 15.33
C ASP A 91 -3.45 16.45 14.02
N TYR A 92 -4.36 15.47 14.11
CA TYR A 92 -4.85 14.66 12.98
C TYR A 92 -6.36 14.85 12.81
N PRO A 93 -6.80 15.85 12.05
CA PRO A 93 -8.22 16.08 11.83
C PRO A 93 -8.86 14.92 11.08
N LYS A 94 -10.04 14.49 11.51
CA LYS A 94 -10.84 13.50 10.79
C LYS A 94 -11.31 14.09 9.47
N LYS A 95 -11.12 13.33 8.39
CA LYS A 95 -11.57 13.66 7.04
C LYS A 95 -12.55 12.61 6.54
N THR A 96 -13.43 13.02 5.65
CA THR A 96 -14.43 12.16 5.02
C THR A 96 -14.20 12.17 3.52
N VAL A 97 -14.29 11.01 2.88
CA VAL A 97 -14.30 10.90 1.42
C VAL A 97 -15.71 10.91 0.88
N GLY A 98 -15.88 11.38 -0.36
CA GLY A 98 -17.18 11.42 -1.05
C GLY A 98 -17.64 10.08 -1.64
N PHE A 99 -16.91 9.00 -1.39
CA PHE A 99 -17.23 7.64 -1.85
C PHE A 99 -17.01 6.62 -0.74
N ARG A 100 -17.69 5.49 -0.84
CA ARG A 100 -17.51 4.40 0.11
C ARG A 100 -16.28 3.58 -0.22
N PHE A 101 -15.57 3.21 0.79
CA PHE A 101 -14.53 2.22 0.77
C PHE A 101 -14.77 1.27 1.96
N TRP A 102 -13.87 0.44 2.29
CA TRP A 102 -14.02 -0.66 3.23
C TRP A 102 -14.98 -0.42 4.41
N GLY A 103 -16.03 -1.24 4.50
CA GLY A 103 -17.08 -1.16 5.54
C GLY A 103 -17.86 0.16 5.51
N ASP A 104 -18.42 0.55 6.67
CA ASP A 104 -19.09 1.85 6.86
C ASP A 104 -18.11 2.96 7.24
N THR A 105 -16.83 2.79 6.91
CA THR A 105 -15.80 3.76 7.25
C THR A 105 -15.76 4.87 6.21
N TRP A 106 -16.17 6.07 6.64
CA TRP A 106 -16.15 7.28 5.82
C TRP A 106 -15.06 8.25 6.21
N THR A 107 -14.56 8.10 7.44
CA THR A 107 -13.59 9.02 8.03
C THR A 107 -12.24 8.36 8.18
N TYR A 108 -11.22 9.13 7.91
CA TYR A 108 -9.84 8.74 8.08
C TYR A 108 -9.01 9.86 8.73
N GLN A 109 -7.89 9.48 9.31
CA GLN A 109 -6.86 10.37 9.84
C GLN A 109 -5.52 9.89 9.30
N SER A 110 -4.67 10.80 8.85
CA SER A 110 -3.36 10.46 8.30
C SER A 110 -2.36 11.56 8.52
N LEU A 111 -1.08 11.21 8.52
CA LEU A 111 0.00 12.20 8.59
C LEU A 111 0.09 13.00 7.28
N ILE A 112 0.05 12.33 6.14
CA ILE A 112 0.04 12.97 4.82
C ILE A 112 -1.23 12.56 4.08
N ILE A 113 -1.96 13.55 3.58
CA ILE A 113 -3.22 13.36 2.85
C ILE A 113 -3.09 13.98 1.47
N ALA A 114 -3.51 13.20 0.45
CA ALA A 114 -3.70 13.62 -0.93
C ALA A 114 -5.09 13.16 -1.39
N HIS A 115 -5.99 14.07 -1.65
CA HIS A 115 -7.36 13.76 -2.04
C HIS A 115 -7.82 14.68 -3.16
N ASP A 116 -8.33 14.08 -4.26
CA ASP A 116 -8.77 14.81 -5.47
C ASP A 116 -7.68 15.70 -6.07
N ILE A 117 -6.43 15.23 -6.12
CA ILE A 117 -5.27 15.98 -6.62
C ILE A 117 -4.50 15.21 -7.68
N GLU A 118 -3.63 15.93 -8.39
CA GLU A 118 -2.81 15.35 -9.44
C GLU A 118 -1.37 15.88 -9.44
N ASN A 119 -0.47 15.14 -10.12
CA ASN A 119 0.93 15.52 -10.30
C ASN A 119 1.66 15.73 -8.97
N VAL A 120 1.65 14.72 -8.11
CA VAL A 120 2.23 14.79 -6.76
C VAL A 120 3.43 13.88 -6.66
N THR A 121 4.50 14.40 -6.09
CA THR A 121 5.71 13.61 -5.83
C THR A 121 6.10 13.75 -4.36
N ILE A 122 6.44 12.62 -3.72
CA ILE A 122 7.19 12.56 -2.47
C ILE A 122 8.52 11.87 -2.79
N GLU A 123 9.64 12.55 -2.58
CA GLU A 123 10.94 12.05 -3.01
C GLU A 123 12.06 12.36 -2.01
N GLY A 124 13.20 11.70 -2.19
CA GLY A 124 14.46 12.03 -1.50
C GLY A 124 15.04 10.88 -0.72
N ASP A 125 16.00 11.17 0.16
CA ASP A 125 16.74 10.20 0.97
C ASP A 125 16.38 10.30 2.49
N GLY A 126 15.37 11.08 2.85
CA GLY A 126 14.93 11.26 4.22
C GLY A 126 13.94 10.21 4.69
N THR A 127 13.47 10.38 5.93
CA THR A 127 12.57 9.44 6.61
C THR A 127 11.25 10.13 6.99
N ILE A 128 10.13 9.45 6.79
CA ILE A 128 8.83 9.82 7.36
C ILE A 128 8.48 8.77 8.41
N ASP A 129 8.37 9.19 9.67
CA ASP A 129 8.06 8.32 10.80
C ASP A 129 6.74 8.72 11.46
N GLY A 130 5.76 7.83 11.42
CA GLY A 130 4.44 8.06 11.99
C GLY A 130 4.37 8.01 13.50
N ARG A 131 5.43 7.51 14.17
CA ARG A 131 5.47 7.26 15.63
C ARG A 131 4.24 6.52 16.15
N GLY A 132 3.78 5.53 15.35
CA GLY A 132 2.50 4.85 15.48
C GLY A 132 2.26 4.12 16.79
N GLY A 133 3.33 3.68 17.46
CA GLY A 133 3.24 3.08 18.78
C GLY A 133 2.67 4.01 19.86
N SER A 134 2.57 5.32 19.60
CA SER A 134 1.93 6.28 20.50
C SER A 134 0.39 6.26 20.46
N PHE A 135 -0.21 5.52 19.53
CA PHE A 135 -1.67 5.46 19.36
C PHE A 135 -2.19 4.09 19.76
N PRO A 136 -2.70 3.91 20.99
CA PRO A 136 -3.11 2.60 21.48
C PRO A 136 -4.35 2.08 20.74
N VAL A 137 -4.40 0.76 20.55
CA VAL A 137 -5.60 0.08 20.04
C VAL A 137 -6.65 0.08 21.13
N GLN A 138 -7.73 0.80 20.93
CA GLN A 138 -8.79 0.95 21.92
C GLN A 138 -9.72 -0.26 22.01
N SER A 139 -9.86 -1.02 20.92
CA SER A 139 -10.71 -2.20 20.83
C SER A 139 -10.14 -3.19 19.81
N LYS A 140 -10.29 -4.50 20.09
CA LYS A 140 -10.00 -5.55 19.10
C LYS A 140 -11.17 -5.81 18.14
N LYS A 141 -12.36 -5.22 18.39
CA LYS A 141 -13.56 -5.40 17.56
C LYS A 141 -13.64 -4.36 16.45
N LYS A 142 -13.94 -4.79 15.24
CA LYS A 142 -14.24 -3.92 14.09
C LYS A 142 -15.61 -3.23 14.32
N PRO A 143 -15.83 -1.95 13.98
CA PRO A 143 -14.88 -1.00 13.36
C PRO A 143 -13.96 -0.28 14.35
N ASP A 144 -14.20 -0.37 15.66
CA ASP A 144 -13.47 0.37 16.70
C ASP A 144 -11.97 0.05 16.72
N LYS A 145 -11.58 -1.12 16.23
CA LYS A 145 -10.19 -1.53 16.06
C LYS A 145 -9.36 -0.50 15.25
N TYR A 146 -9.99 0.19 14.30
CA TYR A 146 -9.32 1.13 13.39
C TYR A 146 -9.44 2.60 13.82
N ARG A 147 -10.17 2.85 14.91
CA ARG A 147 -10.44 4.20 15.39
C ARG A 147 -9.18 4.82 16.01
N ASP A 148 -9.02 6.14 15.75
CA ASP A 148 -8.02 6.98 16.40
C ASP A 148 -6.57 6.51 16.21
N ARG A 149 -6.31 5.85 15.07
CA ARG A 149 -4.98 5.40 14.64
C ARG A 149 -4.69 5.95 13.24
N PRO A 150 -3.85 7.01 13.10
CA PRO A 150 -3.58 7.62 11.81
C PRO A 150 -2.81 6.70 10.85
N TYR A 151 -3.18 6.74 9.57
CA TYR A 151 -2.32 6.26 8.47
C TYR A 151 -1.05 7.11 8.39
N LEU A 152 -0.02 6.62 7.72
CA LEU A 152 1.13 7.45 7.39
C LEU A 152 0.87 8.26 6.11
N LEU A 153 0.52 7.57 5.02
CA LEU A 153 0.16 8.17 3.73
C LEU A 153 -1.25 7.73 3.34
N TRP A 154 -2.10 8.67 2.99
CA TRP A 154 -3.44 8.39 2.52
C TRP A 154 -3.75 9.18 1.25
N PHE A 155 -3.87 8.47 0.12
CA PHE A 155 -4.13 9.02 -1.19
C PHE A 155 -5.47 8.50 -1.70
N ALA A 156 -6.35 9.39 -2.14
CA ALA A 156 -7.64 9.01 -2.68
C ALA A 156 -7.99 9.81 -3.93
N ASN A 157 -8.60 9.13 -4.90
CA ASN A 157 -9.13 9.73 -6.13
C ASN A 157 -8.13 10.69 -6.81
N SER A 158 -6.86 10.33 -6.78
CA SER A 158 -5.74 11.17 -7.23
C SER A 158 -4.97 10.50 -8.35
N ARG A 159 -4.27 11.28 -9.17
CA ARG A 159 -3.55 10.72 -10.32
C ARG A 159 -2.14 11.29 -10.49
N ASN A 160 -1.31 10.56 -11.24
CA ASN A 160 0.10 10.89 -11.48
C ASN A 160 0.85 11.13 -10.18
N ILE A 161 0.95 10.05 -9.38
CA ILE A 161 1.56 10.04 -8.06
C ILE A 161 2.90 9.34 -8.13
N ASN A 162 3.94 9.95 -7.58
CA ASN A 162 5.28 9.36 -7.51
C ASN A 162 5.78 9.37 -6.07
N ILE A 163 6.14 8.20 -5.54
CA ILE A 163 6.79 8.03 -4.23
C ILE A 163 8.14 7.39 -4.46
N THR A 164 9.23 8.09 -4.18
CA THR A 164 10.55 7.65 -4.64
C THR A 164 11.66 7.85 -3.60
N GLY A 165 12.43 6.80 -3.35
CA GLY A 165 13.70 6.84 -2.61
C GLY A 165 13.60 6.96 -1.10
N ILE A 166 12.53 7.45 -0.55
CA ILE A 166 12.33 7.75 0.87
C ILE A 166 12.25 6.50 1.76
N GLU A 167 12.42 6.71 3.05
CA GLU A 167 12.13 5.70 4.07
C GLU A 167 10.84 6.02 4.80
N LEU A 168 9.97 5.01 4.96
CA LEU A 168 8.69 5.09 5.68
C LEU A 168 8.72 4.18 6.90
N ARG A 169 8.33 4.69 8.07
CA ARG A 169 8.39 3.94 9.33
C ARG A 169 7.17 4.17 10.22
N ASN A 170 6.87 3.14 11.02
CA ASN A 170 6.07 3.22 12.24
C ASN A 170 4.72 3.92 12.08
N SER A 171 3.87 3.46 11.19
CA SER A 171 2.49 3.97 11.14
C SER A 171 1.65 3.45 12.31
N ALA A 172 0.58 4.14 12.66
CA ALA A 172 -0.33 3.66 13.70
C ALA A 172 -1.32 2.60 13.19
N MET A 173 -1.47 2.48 11.87
CA MET A 173 -2.32 1.52 11.18
C MET A 173 -1.68 1.17 9.82
N TRP A 174 -2.43 0.92 8.77
CA TRP A 174 -1.93 0.75 7.42
C TRP A 174 -1.01 1.90 7.04
N MET A 175 0.18 1.59 6.54
CA MET A 175 1.17 2.63 6.32
C MET A 175 0.82 3.49 5.11
N GLN A 176 0.60 2.86 3.97
CA GLN A 176 0.29 3.54 2.72
C GLN A 176 -1.04 3.04 2.20
N SER A 177 -2.01 3.92 2.07
CA SER A 177 -3.31 3.59 1.49
C SER A 177 -3.54 4.42 0.23
N TYR A 178 -3.69 3.74 -0.90
CA TYR A 178 -3.99 4.33 -2.20
C TYR A 178 -5.34 3.81 -2.68
N ILE A 179 -6.34 4.69 -2.73
CA ILE A 179 -7.71 4.32 -3.06
C ILE A 179 -8.16 5.06 -4.31
N ARG A 180 -8.59 4.34 -5.36
CA ARG A 180 -9.05 4.91 -6.64
C ARG A 180 -8.02 5.85 -7.28
N CYS A 181 -6.74 5.56 -7.14
CA CYS A 181 -5.67 6.35 -7.73
C CYS A 181 -5.28 5.80 -9.11
N ASP A 182 -4.86 6.71 -10.00
CA ASP A 182 -4.38 6.37 -11.35
C ASP A 182 -2.93 6.82 -11.55
N GLN A 183 -2.16 6.08 -12.37
CA GLN A 183 -0.77 6.42 -12.67
C GLN A 183 0.07 6.57 -11.39
N LEU A 184 0.08 5.51 -10.57
CA LEU A 184 0.83 5.46 -9.32
C LEU A 184 2.17 4.78 -9.55
N LYS A 185 3.26 5.45 -9.16
CA LYS A 185 4.60 4.90 -9.15
C LYS A 185 5.19 4.93 -7.74
N ILE A 186 5.63 3.76 -7.26
CA ILE A 186 6.37 3.59 -5.99
C ILE A 186 7.71 2.95 -6.34
N ASP A 187 8.82 3.63 -6.08
CA ASP A 187 10.11 3.22 -6.59
C ASP A 187 11.23 3.43 -5.56
N GLY A 188 11.99 2.38 -5.24
CA GLY A 188 13.15 2.47 -4.35
C GLY A 188 12.83 2.86 -2.90
N VAL A 189 11.61 2.62 -2.44
CA VAL A 189 11.17 2.98 -1.08
C VAL A 189 11.61 1.91 -0.08
N ARG A 190 12.10 2.36 1.08
CA ARG A 190 12.42 1.50 2.22
C ARG A 190 11.32 1.59 3.27
N ILE A 191 10.88 0.46 3.80
CA ILE A 191 9.74 0.39 4.71
C ILE A 191 10.06 -0.48 5.92
N PHE A 192 9.75 0.03 7.12
CA PHE A 192 9.75 -0.76 8.34
C PHE A 192 8.52 -0.40 9.19
N ASN A 193 7.58 -1.33 9.37
CA ASN A 193 6.27 -1.06 9.95
C ASN A 193 5.84 -2.12 10.96
N HIS A 194 6.30 -1.99 12.22
CA HIS A 194 6.05 -2.95 13.31
C HIS A 194 5.62 -2.28 14.63
N SER A 195 5.07 -1.09 14.56
CA SER A 195 4.80 -0.28 15.76
C SER A 195 3.43 -0.51 16.38
N ASN A 196 2.49 -1.15 15.65
CA ASN A 196 1.10 -1.30 16.09
C ASN A 196 0.42 -2.49 15.38
N LEU A 197 -0.86 -2.73 15.66
CA LEU A 197 -1.70 -3.67 14.91
C LEU A 197 -2.02 -3.13 13.50
N ASN A 198 -2.28 -4.03 12.56
CA ASN A 198 -2.63 -3.68 11.17
C ASN A 198 -1.57 -2.78 10.52
N ASN A 199 -0.33 -3.12 10.73
CA ASN A 199 0.80 -2.42 10.13
C ASN A 199 1.13 -3.01 8.76
N ASP A 200 0.14 -2.97 7.84
CA ASP A 200 0.32 -3.30 6.43
C ASP A 200 1.36 -2.35 5.81
N MET A 201 2.13 -2.85 4.86
CA MET A 201 3.16 -2.07 4.17
C MET A 201 2.54 -1.07 3.20
N MET A 202 1.65 -1.56 2.33
CA MET A 202 0.88 -0.73 1.39
C MET A 202 -0.37 -1.45 0.91
N ASP A 203 -1.42 -0.67 0.71
CA ASP A 203 -2.72 -1.10 0.22
C ASP A 203 -3.06 -0.38 -1.09
N ILE A 204 -3.15 -1.13 -2.17
CA ILE A 204 -3.49 -0.66 -3.53
C ILE A 204 -4.94 -1.04 -3.79
N ASP A 205 -5.87 -0.09 -3.67
CA ASP A 205 -7.31 -0.33 -3.65
C ASP A 205 -8.02 0.37 -4.81
N GLY A 206 -8.52 -0.39 -5.76
CA GLY A 206 -9.20 0.16 -6.95
C GLY A 206 -8.31 1.10 -7.76
N CYS A 207 -7.01 0.89 -7.79
CA CYS A 207 -6.05 1.73 -8.52
C CYS A 207 -5.77 1.18 -9.91
N ARG A 208 -5.34 2.06 -10.83
CA ARG A 208 -5.01 1.72 -12.22
C ARG A 208 -3.66 2.25 -12.63
N ASP A 209 -2.99 1.52 -13.54
CA ASP A 209 -1.70 1.90 -14.10
C ASP A 209 -0.65 2.12 -12.99
N VAL A 210 -0.41 1.06 -12.23
CA VAL A 210 0.43 1.07 -11.02
C VAL A 210 1.77 0.39 -11.30
N ILE A 211 2.86 1.03 -10.90
CA ILE A 211 4.21 0.47 -10.96
C ILE A 211 4.84 0.53 -9.56
N ILE A 212 5.20 -0.64 -9.02
CA ILE A 212 5.89 -0.79 -7.73
C ILE A 212 7.19 -1.50 -7.99
N THR A 213 8.32 -0.83 -7.77
CA THR A 213 9.63 -1.41 -8.07
C THR A 213 10.66 -1.10 -6.98
N ARG A 214 11.61 -2.04 -6.81
CA ARG A 214 12.77 -1.87 -5.92
C ARG A 214 12.40 -1.48 -4.48
N VAL A 215 11.25 -1.95 -4.01
CA VAL A 215 10.83 -1.77 -2.62
C VAL A 215 11.58 -2.76 -1.74
N THR A 216 12.14 -2.27 -0.65
CA THR A 216 12.64 -3.09 0.44
C THR A 216 11.75 -2.84 1.66
N GLY A 217 10.96 -3.84 2.05
CA GLY A 217 9.95 -3.64 3.09
C GLY A 217 9.86 -4.78 4.08
N ASP A 218 9.54 -4.42 5.32
CA ASP A 218 9.28 -5.33 6.44
C ASP A 218 8.09 -4.82 7.24
N SER A 219 7.01 -5.60 7.33
CA SER A 219 5.73 -5.23 7.93
C SER A 219 5.23 -6.26 8.94
N ASP A 220 4.51 -5.79 9.97
CA ASP A 220 3.90 -6.65 10.98
C ASP A 220 2.60 -7.30 10.48
N ASP A 221 1.86 -6.64 9.61
CA ASP A 221 0.70 -7.18 8.91
C ASP A 221 1.07 -7.40 7.43
N ASP A 222 0.13 -7.35 6.50
CA ASP A 222 0.36 -7.65 5.10
C ASP A 222 1.45 -6.77 4.43
N GLY A 223 2.15 -7.31 3.47
CA GLY A 223 3.18 -6.60 2.70
C GLY A 223 2.60 -5.73 1.59
N ILE A 224 2.85 -6.08 0.32
CA ILE A 224 2.18 -5.42 -0.81
C ILE A 224 0.81 -6.07 -0.98
N THR A 225 -0.24 -5.29 -0.71
CA THR A 225 -1.61 -5.77 -0.68
C THR A 225 -2.46 -5.10 -1.75
N PHE A 226 -3.11 -5.88 -2.58
CA PHE A 226 -4.08 -5.42 -3.56
C PHE A 226 -5.49 -5.64 -3.01
N LYS A 227 -6.26 -4.57 -2.97
CA LYS A 227 -7.65 -4.57 -2.53
C LYS A 227 -8.57 -4.03 -3.63
N SER A 228 -9.83 -4.29 -3.48
CA SER A 228 -10.89 -3.77 -4.35
C SER A 228 -12.14 -3.57 -3.49
N THR A 229 -12.05 -2.61 -2.55
CA THR A 229 -13.10 -2.34 -1.58
C THR A 229 -14.19 -1.43 -2.14
N CYS A 230 -13.90 -0.69 -3.21
CA CYS A 230 -14.85 0.15 -3.92
C CYS A 230 -15.40 -0.57 -5.16
N ASP A 231 -16.21 0.12 -5.93
CA ASP A 231 -16.82 -0.36 -7.18
C ASP A 231 -15.86 -0.40 -8.37
N ARG A 232 -14.54 -0.32 -8.11
CA ARG A 232 -13.49 -0.20 -9.11
C ARG A 232 -12.44 -1.29 -8.95
N MET A 233 -12.09 -1.95 -10.05
CA MET A 233 -11.01 -2.94 -10.09
C MET A 233 -9.64 -2.28 -9.87
N SER A 234 -8.74 -3.01 -9.22
CA SER A 234 -7.31 -2.75 -9.28
C SER A 234 -6.75 -3.40 -10.54
N GLU A 235 -6.24 -2.59 -11.49
CA GLU A 235 -5.87 -3.12 -12.80
C GLU A 235 -4.63 -2.47 -13.41
N ASN A 236 -3.97 -3.19 -14.34
CA ASN A 236 -2.76 -2.77 -15.03
C ASN A 236 -1.61 -2.50 -14.04
N ILE A 237 -1.20 -3.51 -13.30
CA ILE A 237 -0.26 -3.38 -12.18
C ILE A 237 1.01 -4.16 -12.47
N ILE A 238 2.16 -3.53 -12.24
CA ILE A 238 3.48 -4.15 -12.29
C ILE A 238 4.12 -4.06 -10.91
N VAL A 239 4.63 -5.20 -10.41
CA VAL A 239 5.50 -5.25 -9.22
C VAL A 239 6.77 -5.97 -9.60
N SER A 240 7.93 -5.36 -9.38
CA SER A 240 9.20 -6.03 -9.70
C SER A 240 10.35 -5.64 -8.78
N ASP A 241 11.33 -6.54 -8.70
CA ASP A 241 12.63 -6.28 -8.07
C ASP A 241 12.51 -5.89 -6.58
N CYS A 242 11.56 -6.47 -5.86
CA CYS A 242 11.26 -6.15 -4.47
C CYS A 242 11.86 -7.19 -3.49
N LEU A 243 12.28 -6.72 -2.32
CA LEU A 243 12.69 -7.54 -1.19
C LEU A 243 11.70 -7.32 -0.05
N LEU A 244 10.89 -8.34 0.24
CA LEU A 244 9.73 -8.23 1.10
C LEU A 244 9.83 -9.15 2.32
N SER A 245 9.33 -8.67 3.45
CA SER A 245 9.11 -9.42 4.68
C SER A 245 7.78 -9.04 5.28
N SER A 246 7.08 -9.98 5.89
CA SER A 246 5.80 -9.74 6.58
C SER A 246 5.55 -10.81 7.63
N HIS A 247 4.95 -10.45 8.75
CA HIS A 247 4.42 -11.42 9.71
C HIS A 247 3.07 -12.01 9.26
N CYS A 248 2.41 -11.42 8.27
CA CYS A 248 1.21 -11.94 7.63
C CYS A 248 1.50 -12.43 6.20
N ASN A 249 1.05 -11.73 5.17
CA ASN A 249 1.19 -12.15 3.78
C ASN A 249 2.08 -11.17 3.02
N ALA A 250 3.17 -11.63 2.44
CA ALA A 250 4.13 -10.72 1.80
C ALA A 250 3.62 -10.11 0.49
N LEU A 251 2.96 -10.91 -0.34
CA LEU A 251 2.24 -10.47 -1.54
C LEU A 251 0.79 -10.97 -1.44
N LYS A 252 -0.18 -10.06 -1.38
CA LYS A 252 -1.57 -10.42 -1.13
C LYS A 252 -2.54 -9.76 -2.10
N PHE A 253 -3.53 -10.54 -2.52
CA PHE A 253 -4.75 -10.06 -3.18
C PHE A 253 -5.94 -10.37 -2.28
N GLY A 254 -6.71 -9.36 -1.91
CA GLY A 254 -7.86 -9.50 -1.02
C GLY A 254 -7.50 -9.25 0.47
N THR A 255 -8.32 -9.75 1.40
CA THR A 255 -9.62 -10.45 1.22
C THR A 255 -10.76 -9.56 0.70
N GLU A 256 -10.61 -8.26 0.69
CA GLU A 256 -11.60 -7.30 0.16
C GLU A 256 -11.54 -7.28 -1.37
N THR A 257 -12.56 -7.85 -2.05
CA THR A 257 -12.51 -8.13 -3.50
C THR A 257 -13.75 -7.72 -4.28
N THR A 258 -14.50 -6.74 -3.80
CA THR A 258 -15.82 -6.37 -4.35
C THR A 258 -15.84 -6.21 -5.88
N ALA A 259 -14.87 -5.53 -6.51
CA ALA A 259 -14.76 -5.42 -7.96
C ALA A 259 -13.71 -6.37 -8.58
N GLY A 260 -12.61 -6.62 -7.87
CA GLY A 260 -11.58 -7.58 -8.28
C GLY A 260 -10.30 -6.97 -8.84
N PHE A 261 -9.53 -7.79 -9.58
CA PHE A 261 -8.17 -7.51 -10.04
C PHE A 261 -8.00 -7.95 -11.50
N LYS A 262 -7.28 -7.15 -12.29
CA LYS A 262 -7.05 -7.48 -13.70
C LYS A 262 -5.69 -7.02 -14.20
N ASN A 263 -5.08 -7.82 -15.09
CA ASN A 263 -3.82 -7.47 -15.75
C ASN A 263 -2.70 -7.13 -14.75
N VAL A 264 -2.28 -8.08 -13.93
CA VAL A 264 -1.23 -7.87 -12.92
C VAL A 264 -0.03 -8.76 -13.23
N ALA A 265 1.15 -8.16 -13.28
CA ALA A 265 2.42 -8.86 -13.44
C ALA A 265 3.33 -8.61 -12.23
N ILE A 266 3.73 -9.68 -11.54
CA ILE A 266 4.66 -9.65 -10.41
C ILE A 266 5.89 -10.48 -10.77
N SER A 267 7.11 -9.93 -10.63
CA SER A 267 8.32 -10.64 -11.02
C SER A 267 9.56 -10.24 -10.23
N ASN A 268 10.57 -11.15 -10.21
CA ASN A 268 11.90 -10.87 -9.66
C ASN A 268 11.88 -10.42 -8.20
N CYS A 269 11.04 -11.01 -7.37
CA CYS A 269 10.91 -10.64 -5.97
C CYS A 269 11.55 -11.70 -5.06
N VAL A 270 12.03 -11.25 -3.92
CA VAL A 270 12.49 -12.11 -2.83
C VAL A 270 11.63 -11.86 -1.61
N ILE A 271 11.08 -12.93 -1.07
CA ILE A 271 10.31 -12.90 0.18
C ILE A 271 11.12 -13.64 1.23
N ARG A 272 11.39 -13.01 2.36
CA ARG A 272 12.16 -13.55 3.45
C ARG A 272 11.47 -13.36 4.78
N ARG A 273 11.99 -13.99 5.83
CA ARG A 273 11.51 -13.75 7.21
C ARG A 273 11.67 -12.30 7.60
N SER A 274 10.74 -11.82 8.42
CA SER A 274 10.87 -10.51 9.06
C SER A 274 12.11 -10.45 9.96
N SER A 275 12.73 -9.29 10.00
CA SER A 275 13.83 -8.98 10.93
C SER A 275 13.32 -8.47 12.29
N ALA A 276 12.03 -8.18 12.41
CA ALA A 276 11.43 -7.68 13.63
C ALA A 276 11.14 -8.82 14.62
N SER A 277 11.41 -8.58 15.91
CA SER A 277 11.12 -9.52 16.98
C SER A 277 9.73 -9.36 17.57
N THR A 278 9.09 -8.21 17.38
CA THR A 278 7.73 -7.93 17.86
C THR A 278 6.72 -8.36 16.82
N VAL A 279 5.80 -9.21 17.21
CA VAL A 279 4.69 -9.68 16.38
C VAL A 279 3.39 -9.22 17.02
N ASN A 280 2.71 -8.28 16.39
CA ASN A 280 1.38 -7.81 16.80
C ASN A 280 0.28 -8.49 15.99
N SER A 281 0.56 -8.81 14.73
CA SER A 281 -0.32 -9.53 13.80
C SER A 281 0.40 -10.75 13.24
N GLY A 282 -0.32 -11.75 12.78
CA GLY A 282 0.25 -12.90 12.07
C GLY A 282 1.15 -13.82 12.88
N ALA A 283 2.31 -14.17 12.32
CA ALA A 283 3.28 -15.11 12.90
C ALA A 283 4.72 -14.64 12.64
N ALA A 284 5.65 -14.98 13.51
CA ALA A 284 7.06 -14.58 13.41
C ALA A 284 7.73 -15.02 12.09
N GLU A 285 7.30 -16.16 11.55
CA GLU A 285 7.76 -16.66 10.26
C GLU A 285 7.01 -16.02 9.07
N GLY A 286 5.88 -15.35 9.33
CA GLY A 286 4.90 -14.94 8.34
C GLY A 286 3.88 -16.04 8.02
N ILE A 287 2.69 -15.63 7.57
CA ILE A 287 1.62 -16.56 7.23
C ILE A 287 1.82 -17.10 5.82
N SER A 288 1.84 -16.22 4.79
CA SER A 288 2.06 -16.69 3.43
C SER A 288 3.01 -15.81 2.63
N GLY A 289 3.69 -16.44 1.66
CA GLY A 289 4.53 -15.73 0.70
C GLY A 289 3.67 -15.02 -0.36
N ILE A 290 2.82 -15.79 -1.03
CA ILE A 290 1.91 -15.32 -2.07
C ILE A 290 0.50 -15.79 -1.72
N SER A 291 -0.43 -14.85 -1.52
CA SER A 291 -1.83 -15.12 -1.22
C SER A 291 -2.73 -14.48 -2.27
N LEU A 292 -3.52 -15.30 -2.96
CA LEU A 292 -4.49 -14.88 -3.97
C LEU A 292 -5.89 -15.26 -3.50
N GLU A 293 -6.68 -14.27 -3.08
CA GLU A 293 -7.95 -14.51 -2.44
C GLU A 293 -9.08 -13.73 -3.13
N ILE A 294 -10.13 -14.43 -3.55
CA ILE A 294 -11.40 -13.86 -4.03
C ILE A 294 -12.49 -14.44 -3.14
N VAL A 295 -12.99 -13.67 -2.19
CA VAL A 295 -13.97 -14.14 -1.20
C VAL A 295 -15.19 -13.24 -1.00
N ASP A 296 -15.16 -12.00 -1.49
CA ASP A 296 -16.26 -11.03 -1.39
C ASP A 296 -16.84 -10.67 -2.76
N GLY A 297 -16.93 -11.64 -3.69
CA GLY A 297 -17.26 -11.38 -5.09
C GLY A 297 -16.05 -10.89 -5.87
N GLY A 298 -16.30 -10.19 -6.98
CA GLY A 298 -15.26 -9.70 -7.88
C GLY A 298 -14.61 -10.76 -8.76
N THR A 299 -13.73 -10.31 -9.63
CA THR A 299 -13.02 -11.19 -10.58
C THR A 299 -11.53 -10.95 -10.51
N MET A 300 -10.74 -12.03 -10.45
CA MET A 300 -9.30 -12.01 -10.65
C MET A 300 -9.00 -12.58 -12.04
N GLU A 301 -8.40 -11.77 -12.91
CA GLU A 301 -8.18 -12.16 -14.31
C GLU A 301 -6.83 -11.66 -14.84
N ASN A 302 -6.15 -12.51 -15.63
CA ASN A 302 -4.86 -12.21 -16.25
C ASN A 302 -3.77 -11.82 -15.22
N ILE A 303 -3.45 -12.74 -14.34
CA ILE A 303 -2.43 -12.57 -13.29
C ILE A 303 -1.21 -13.41 -13.64
N THR A 304 -0.04 -12.80 -13.68
CA THR A 304 1.23 -13.50 -13.85
C THR A 304 2.15 -13.21 -12.66
N ILE A 305 2.62 -14.28 -12.00
CA ILE A 305 3.61 -14.20 -10.91
C ILE A 305 4.77 -15.11 -11.25
N GLN A 306 5.99 -14.56 -11.36
CA GLN A 306 7.13 -15.34 -11.81
C GLN A 306 8.46 -14.90 -11.16
N ASN A 307 9.43 -15.84 -11.14
CA ASN A 307 10.78 -15.56 -10.63
C ASN A 307 10.77 -15.05 -9.20
N VAL A 308 10.10 -15.75 -8.28
CA VAL A 308 10.01 -15.38 -6.86
C VAL A 308 10.71 -16.42 -6.00
N ALA A 309 11.65 -15.96 -5.17
CA ALA A 309 12.28 -16.78 -4.14
C ALA A 309 11.59 -16.50 -2.79
N ILE A 310 11.18 -17.55 -2.08
CA ILE A 310 10.47 -17.45 -0.80
C ILE A 310 11.25 -18.28 0.25
N ASP A 311 11.66 -17.63 1.32
CA ASP A 311 12.32 -18.28 2.45
C ASP A 311 11.63 -17.93 3.76
N GLY A 312 11.11 -18.96 4.41
CA GLY A 312 10.68 -18.89 5.79
C GLY A 312 9.22 -18.54 6.03
N GLN A 313 8.40 -18.43 5.00
CA GLN A 313 6.93 -18.27 5.19
C GLN A 313 6.29 -19.63 5.53
N ARG A 314 5.24 -19.64 6.35
CA ARG A 314 4.54 -20.87 6.75
C ARG A 314 3.87 -21.54 5.55
N VAL A 315 3.22 -20.78 4.69
CA VAL A 315 2.54 -21.21 3.47
C VAL A 315 3.12 -20.43 2.28
N PRO A 316 3.96 -21.04 1.44
CA PRO A 316 4.55 -20.32 0.30
C PRO A 316 3.54 -19.78 -0.70
N LEU A 317 2.49 -20.57 -1.00
CA LEU A 317 1.46 -20.24 -1.98
C LEU A 317 0.08 -20.61 -1.46
N PHE A 318 -0.82 -19.63 -1.41
CA PHE A 318 -2.20 -19.78 -1.00
C PHE A 318 -3.13 -19.18 -2.05
N LEU A 319 -4.01 -19.98 -2.64
CA LEU A 319 -5.07 -19.52 -3.56
C LEU A 319 -6.42 -19.92 -2.99
N ARG A 320 -7.33 -18.97 -2.87
CA ARG A 320 -8.68 -19.20 -2.37
C ARG A 320 -9.74 -18.49 -3.21
N LEU A 321 -10.59 -19.25 -3.86
CA LEU A 321 -11.89 -18.78 -4.32
C LEU A 321 -12.93 -19.23 -3.31
N GLY A 322 -13.47 -18.31 -2.54
CA GLY A 322 -14.44 -18.55 -1.47
C GLY A 322 -15.69 -17.69 -1.63
N ASN A 323 -16.56 -17.74 -0.63
CA ASN A 323 -17.80 -16.95 -0.62
C ASN A 323 -18.10 -16.41 0.79
N ARG A 324 -17.21 -15.56 1.31
CA ARG A 324 -17.49 -14.79 2.53
C ARG A 324 -18.63 -13.80 2.27
N ALA A 325 -18.76 -13.33 1.02
CA ALA A 325 -19.82 -12.47 0.53
C ALA A 325 -20.09 -11.25 1.41
N ARG A 326 -19.04 -10.66 2.00
CA ARG A 326 -19.16 -9.48 2.84
C ARG A 326 -19.60 -8.29 2.00
N LYS A 327 -20.68 -7.66 2.42
CA LYS A 327 -21.16 -6.45 1.77
C LYS A 327 -20.14 -5.32 1.94
N HIS A 328 -19.94 -4.57 0.87
CA HIS A 328 -19.07 -3.39 0.88
C HIS A 328 -19.56 -2.32 1.87
N TYR A 329 -20.90 -2.20 2.01
CA TYR A 329 -21.58 -1.36 3.01
C TYR A 329 -22.95 -1.97 3.33
N ALA A 330 -23.60 -1.52 4.40
CA ALA A 330 -24.77 -2.18 4.95
C ALA A 330 -25.91 -2.38 3.94
N GLU A 331 -26.20 -1.39 3.11
CA GLU A 331 -27.28 -1.41 2.10
C GLU A 331 -26.83 -2.02 0.76
N ALA A 332 -25.55 -2.34 0.59
CA ALA A 332 -25.07 -2.98 -0.66
C ALA A 332 -25.74 -4.34 -0.86
N PRO A 333 -25.94 -4.77 -2.11
CA PRO A 333 -26.37 -6.13 -2.39
C PRO A 333 -25.32 -7.11 -1.88
N THR A 334 -25.76 -8.29 -1.46
CA THR A 334 -24.83 -9.38 -1.14
C THR A 334 -24.07 -9.77 -2.40
N PRO A 335 -22.73 -9.77 -2.37
CA PRO A 335 -21.94 -10.18 -3.52
C PRO A 335 -22.26 -11.62 -3.94
N SER A 336 -22.27 -11.87 -5.23
CA SER A 336 -22.26 -13.23 -5.76
C SER A 336 -20.88 -13.85 -5.60
N VAL A 337 -20.77 -15.16 -5.77
CA VAL A 337 -19.48 -15.84 -5.86
C VAL A 337 -18.62 -15.18 -6.95
N GLY A 338 -17.38 -14.86 -6.61
CA GLY A 338 -16.43 -14.27 -7.55
C GLY A 338 -15.88 -15.27 -8.58
N ALA A 339 -14.86 -14.84 -9.32
CA ALA A 339 -14.19 -15.69 -10.30
C ALA A 339 -12.67 -15.50 -10.28
N MET A 340 -11.92 -16.58 -10.57
CA MET A 340 -10.46 -16.55 -10.79
C MET A 340 -10.18 -17.19 -12.15
N LYS A 341 -9.51 -16.43 -13.07
CA LYS A 341 -9.29 -16.85 -14.46
C LYS A 341 -7.90 -16.44 -14.96
N ASN A 342 -7.32 -17.29 -15.83
CA ASN A 342 -6.05 -17.00 -16.50
C ASN A 342 -4.93 -16.56 -15.53
N ILE A 343 -4.53 -17.44 -14.64
CA ILE A 343 -3.48 -17.20 -13.65
C ILE A 343 -2.26 -18.06 -13.97
N LEU A 344 -1.11 -17.43 -14.17
CA LEU A 344 0.17 -18.09 -14.36
C LEU A 344 1.08 -17.83 -13.17
N ILE A 345 1.53 -18.90 -12.52
CA ILE A 345 2.55 -18.86 -11.45
C ILE A 345 3.71 -19.73 -11.90
N SER A 346 4.89 -19.15 -12.07
CA SER A 346 6.03 -19.88 -12.64
C SER A 346 7.36 -19.49 -12.03
N ASN A 347 8.31 -20.43 -12.06
CA ASN A 347 9.68 -20.19 -11.57
C ASN A 347 9.70 -19.74 -10.09
N ILE A 348 8.89 -20.36 -9.24
CA ILE A 348 8.89 -20.11 -7.80
C ILE A 348 9.83 -21.11 -7.13
N THR A 349 10.73 -20.61 -6.28
CA THR A 349 11.54 -21.45 -5.38
C THR A 349 11.20 -21.09 -3.95
N ALA A 350 10.67 -22.06 -3.19
CA ALA A 350 10.19 -21.78 -1.85
C ALA A 350 10.62 -22.83 -0.83
N VAL A 351 11.00 -22.36 0.36
CA VAL A 351 11.23 -23.18 1.55
C VAL A 351 10.26 -22.73 2.65
N ALA A 352 9.32 -23.60 3.00
CA ALA A 352 8.33 -23.35 4.03
C ALA A 352 8.83 -23.75 5.41
N THR A 353 8.35 -23.05 6.44
CA THR A 353 8.69 -23.29 7.84
C THR A 353 7.64 -24.10 8.59
N ALA A 354 6.49 -24.32 7.98
CA ALA A 354 5.42 -25.13 8.56
C ALA A 354 5.12 -26.36 7.70
N PRO A 355 4.54 -27.40 8.28
CA PRO A 355 4.18 -28.63 7.56
C PRO A 355 2.96 -28.47 6.63
N ILE A 356 2.22 -27.37 6.74
CA ILE A 356 0.95 -27.14 6.03
C ILE A 356 1.11 -27.17 4.50
N GLY A 357 2.22 -26.63 3.97
CA GLY A 357 2.47 -26.61 2.52
C GLY A 357 1.65 -25.55 1.77
N CYS A 358 1.52 -25.75 0.45
CA CYS A 358 0.74 -24.86 -0.42
C CYS A 358 -0.73 -25.30 -0.47
N SER A 359 -1.62 -24.33 -0.75
CA SER A 359 -3.06 -24.60 -0.88
C SER A 359 -3.65 -23.92 -2.10
N VAL A 360 -4.47 -24.66 -2.86
CA VAL A 360 -5.26 -24.15 -3.98
C VAL A 360 -6.68 -24.69 -3.82
N MET A 361 -7.62 -23.81 -3.50
CA MET A 361 -8.98 -24.21 -3.15
C MET A 361 -10.02 -23.33 -3.84
N GLY A 362 -11.01 -23.97 -4.47
CA GLY A 362 -12.28 -23.38 -4.88
C GLY A 362 -13.42 -23.86 -3.98
N ILE A 363 -14.62 -23.47 -4.35
CA ILE A 363 -15.88 -23.94 -3.74
C ILE A 363 -16.76 -24.58 -4.82
N PRO A 364 -17.79 -25.39 -4.47
CA PRO A 364 -18.66 -26.03 -5.47
C PRO A 364 -19.28 -25.04 -6.45
N GLU A 365 -19.64 -23.85 -6.00
CA GLU A 365 -20.28 -22.79 -6.77
C GLU A 365 -19.29 -21.93 -7.57
N GLY A 366 -17.98 -22.03 -7.30
CA GLY A 366 -16.93 -21.22 -7.93
C GLY A 366 -15.68 -22.02 -8.26
N LYS A 367 -15.35 -22.11 -9.55
CA LYS A 367 -14.16 -22.83 -10.04
C LYS A 367 -13.05 -21.85 -10.38
N ILE A 368 -11.81 -22.25 -10.10
CA ILE A 368 -10.61 -21.58 -10.59
C ILE A 368 -10.36 -22.08 -12.02
N GLU A 369 -10.37 -21.18 -13.00
CA GLU A 369 -10.25 -21.51 -14.42
C GLU A 369 -8.91 -21.05 -14.99
N GLY A 370 -8.24 -21.90 -15.77
CA GLY A 370 -6.99 -21.52 -16.45
C GLY A 370 -5.84 -21.20 -15.51
N LEU A 371 -5.75 -21.88 -14.37
CA LEU A 371 -4.59 -21.80 -13.47
C LEU A 371 -3.47 -22.69 -13.98
N THR A 372 -2.29 -22.12 -14.15
CA THR A 372 -1.05 -22.84 -14.46
C THR A 372 0.00 -22.55 -13.39
N ILE A 373 0.52 -23.61 -12.76
CA ILE A 373 1.69 -23.55 -11.87
C ILE A 373 2.77 -24.42 -12.49
N CYS A 374 3.90 -23.83 -12.88
CA CYS A 374 4.96 -24.56 -13.58
C CYS A 374 6.37 -24.12 -13.18
N ASN A 375 7.36 -24.96 -13.48
CA ASN A 375 8.79 -24.71 -13.23
C ASN A 375 9.08 -24.25 -11.79
N SER A 376 8.34 -24.78 -10.81
CA SER A 376 8.38 -24.30 -9.43
C SER A 376 8.78 -25.43 -8.48
N ARG A 377 9.52 -25.07 -7.43
CA ARG A 377 9.97 -26.00 -6.39
C ARG A 377 9.53 -25.49 -5.03
N PHE A 378 8.71 -26.29 -4.34
CA PHE A 378 8.27 -26.03 -2.98
C PHE A 378 8.84 -27.12 -2.07
N VAL A 379 9.57 -26.71 -1.03
CA VAL A 379 10.12 -27.56 0.01
C VAL A 379 9.41 -27.24 1.30
N CYS A 380 8.62 -28.18 1.81
CA CYS A 380 7.90 -28.06 3.07
C CYS A 380 8.56 -28.93 4.11
N THR A 381 8.56 -28.50 5.37
CA THR A 381 9.21 -29.24 6.47
C THR A 381 8.57 -30.60 6.72
N GLY A 382 7.29 -30.76 6.39
CA GLY A 382 6.56 -31.99 6.69
C GLY A 382 6.40 -32.23 8.20
N GLY A 383 5.99 -33.43 8.57
CA GLY A 383 5.99 -33.85 9.97
C GLY A 383 4.66 -33.73 10.69
N GLU A 384 3.57 -33.44 10.01
CA GLU A 384 2.25 -33.58 10.59
C GLU A 384 1.84 -35.06 10.70
N SER A 385 0.93 -35.34 11.65
CA SER A 385 0.42 -36.68 11.86
C SER A 385 -0.52 -37.13 10.74
N GLU A 386 -0.56 -38.43 10.50
CA GLU A 386 -1.51 -39.06 9.58
C GLU A 386 -2.98 -38.74 9.98
N GLU A 387 -3.24 -38.64 11.27
CA GLU A 387 -4.53 -38.27 11.86
C GLU A 387 -4.97 -36.85 11.43
N LEU A 388 -4.04 -35.90 11.37
CA LEU A 388 -4.33 -34.54 10.90
C LEU A 388 -4.55 -34.51 9.39
N ALA A 389 -3.81 -35.30 8.64
CA ALA A 389 -3.98 -35.42 7.17
C ALA A 389 -5.35 -35.98 6.79
N ASP A 390 -5.91 -36.86 7.59
CA ASP A 390 -7.22 -37.47 7.39
C ASP A 390 -8.38 -36.66 7.97
N LYS A 391 -8.10 -35.56 8.68
CA LYS A 391 -9.12 -34.70 9.28
C LYS A 391 -10.01 -34.06 8.21
N LYS A 392 -11.29 -34.42 8.20
CA LYS A 392 -12.28 -33.92 7.22
C LYS A 392 -12.96 -32.62 7.68
N ASP A 393 -13.07 -32.42 8.98
CA ASP A 393 -13.70 -31.25 9.57
C ASP A 393 -12.62 -30.21 9.93
N LEU A 394 -12.28 -29.38 8.95
CA LEU A 394 -11.46 -28.20 9.17
C LEU A 394 -12.33 -27.11 9.80
N GLU A 395 -11.81 -26.42 10.80
CA GLU A 395 -12.50 -25.24 11.34
C GLU A 395 -12.82 -24.25 10.22
N ALA A 396 -14.07 -23.81 10.17
CA ALA A 396 -14.48 -22.75 9.24
C ALA A 396 -13.74 -21.47 9.60
N LEU A 397 -12.95 -20.98 8.68
CA LEU A 397 -12.33 -19.67 8.78
C LEU A 397 -13.30 -18.64 8.19
N GLU A 398 -14.11 -18.03 9.04
CA GLU A 398 -15.14 -17.06 8.64
C GLU A 398 -14.58 -15.94 7.75
N GLU A 399 -13.33 -15.53 8.00
CA GLU A 399 -12.65 -14.51 7.21
C GLU A 399 -12.37 -14.93 5.76
N LEU A 400 -12.29 -16.22 5.47
CA LEU A 400 -12.00 -16.76 4.15
C LEU A 400 -13.24 -17.29 3.44
N GLY A 401 -14.42 -17.23 4.07
CA GLY A 401 -15.66 -17.74 3.51
C GLY A 401 -15.63 -19.27 3.32
N ILE A 402 -15.00 -19.98 4.24
CA ILE A 402 -15.05 -21.44 4.31
C ILE A 402 -16.27 -21.82 5.14
N ASN A 403 -17.30 -22.31 4.53
CA ASN A 403 -18.41 -23.03 5.14
C ASN A 403 -18.34 -24.49 4.74
#